data_3fd37f969526f1f2d6a050c003dc9fcc
#
_entry.id   3fd37f969526f1f2d6a050c003dc9fcc
#
_cell.length_a   1.000
_cell.length_b   1.000
_cell.length_c   1.000
_cell.angle_alpha   90.00
_cell.angle_beta   90.00
_cell.angle_gamma   90.00
#
_symmetry.space_group_name_H-M   'P 1'
#
loop_
_entity.id
_entity.type
_entity.pdbx_description
1 polymer ?
#
loop_
_entity_poly.entity_id
_entity_poly.type
_entity_poly.pdbx_seq_one_letter_code
_entity_poly.pdbx_strand_id
1 'polypeptide(L)'
;MGGVTLLQEKPATANISHEEWDVRVKLAAAYRLVDHYGWTEQIYGHLTARVPGPEDHFLINPWGLNYEEVTASNLVKIDVDGNAVDAGAHPVNFAGFVIHSAIHMTRSHENLVVMHTHTRAGMAIAALKDGLLPTSMFATVFHNRLAYHDYEGASLYLDERERIVASLGPHKAMILRNHGLLVVGRTVPECFLRLYRLERACQVQLDAAAAGTLNLLTSDVADRSAADLDSYQAMQPTLEGEIEFAALMRKLDRIDDSYRR
;
A
#
# COMPACT_ATOMS: atom_id res chain seq x y z
N MET A 1 23.47 -6.38 28.84
CA MET A 1 22.25 -7.17 28.63
C MET A 1 21.11 -6.19 28.65
N GLY A 2 20.70 -5.65 27.49
CA GLY A 2 19.54 -4.76 27.37
C GLY A 2 18.29 -5.61 27.31
N GLY A 3 17.44 -5.52 28.32
CA GLY A 3 16.15 -6.17 28.33
C GLY A 3 15.27 -5.62 27.21
N VAL A 4 14.62 -6.50 26.46
CA VAL A 4 13.52 -6.13 25.56
C VAL A 4 12.44 -5.54 26.43
N THR A 5 12.25 -4.23 26.38
CA THR A 5 11.14 -3.56 27.04
C THR A 5 9.88 -3.98 26.29
N LEU A 6 9.02 -4.76 26.95
CA LEU A 6 7.69 -5.06 26.44
C LEU A 6 6.98 -3.72 26.19
N LEU A 7 6.48 -3.54 24.97
CA LEU A 7 5.77 -2.33 24.55
C LEU A 7 4.56 -2.12 25.46
N GLN A 8 4.51 -0.99 26.17
CA GLN A 8 3.42 -0.67 27.08
C GLN A 8 2.14 -0.41 26.28
N GLU A 9 1.01 -0.88 26.80
CA GLU A 9 -0.31 -0.59 26.25
C GLU A 9 -0.55 0.92 26.18
N LYS A 10 -1.17 1.37 25.10
CA LYS A 10 -1.37 2.77 24.75
C LYS A 10 -2.35 3.48 25.68
N PRO A 11 -2.11 4.75 26.03
CA PRO A 11 -3.11 5.59 26.68
C PRO A 11 -4.26 5.99 25.76
N ALA A 12 -5.39 6.28 26.36
CA ALA A 12 -6.72 6.47 25.83
C ALA A 12 -6.86 7.24 24.49
N THR A 13 -7.72 6.73 23.63
CA THR A 13 -8.23 7.26 22.35
C THR A 13 -9.08 8.54 22.49
N ALA A 14 -8.97 9.29 23.56
CA ALA A 14 -9.89 10.36 23.97
C ALA A 14 -10.02 11.56 23.00
N ASN A 15 -9.18 11.68 21.96
CA ASN A 15 -9.20 12.80 21.02
C ASN A 15 -9.18 12.36 19.54
N ILE A 16 -9.57 11.13 19.21
CA ILE A 16 -9.62 10.63 17.83
C ILE A 16 -11.04 10.84 17.30
N SER A 17 -11.19 11.54 16.17
CA SER A 17 -12.49 11.72 15.52
C SER A 17 -13.02 10.38 14.98
N HIS A 18 -14.33 10.32 14.74
CA HIS A 18 -14.95 9.13 14.16
C HIS A 18 -14.39 8.80 12.78
N GLU A 19 -14.13 9.84 11.96
CA GLU A 19 -13.56 9.73 10.63
C GLU A 19 -12.12 9.19 10.69
N GLU A 20 -11.29 9.68 11.61
CA GLU A 20 -9.94 9.17 11.82
C GLU A 20 -9.99 7.70 12.28
N TRP A 21 -10.92 7.37 13.20
CA TRP A 21 -11.05 5.99 13.68
C TRP A 21 -11.44 5.01 12.57
N ASP A 22 -12.34 5.41 11.67
CA ASP A 22 -12.72 4.60 10.50
C ASP A 22 -11.51 4.33 9.58
N VAL A 23 -10.68 5.35 9.33
CA VAL A 23 -9.44 5.18 8.55
C VAL A 23 -8.46 4.25 9.28
N ARG A 24 -8.31 4.38 10.61
CA ARG A 24 -7.45 3.50 11.42
C ARG A 24 -7.88 2.04 11.34
N VAL A 25 -9.17 1.77 11.49
CA VAL A 25 -9.74 0.41 11.39
C VAL A 25 -9.49 -0.18 10.00
N LYS A 26 -9.75 0.58 8.94
CA LYS A 26 -9.52 0.12 7.56
C LYS A 26 -8.03 -0.12 7.28
N LEU A 27 -7.15 0.77 7.76
CA LEU A 27 -5.71 0.61 7.56
C LEU A 27 -5.17 -0.59 8.35
N ALA A 28 -5.59 -0.79 9.59
CA ALA A 28 -5.24 -1.99 10.36
C ALA A 28 -5.74 -3.27 9.69
N ALA A 29 -6.97 -3.26 9.14
CA ALA A 29 -7.48 -4.37 8.34
C ALA A 29 -6.59 -4.64 7.11
N ALA A 30 -6.10 -3.60 6.42
CA ALA A 30 -5.19 -3.76 5.28
C ALA A 30 -3.87 -4.44 5.69
N TYR A 31 -3.28 -4.07 6.84
CA TYR A 31 -2.11 -4.75 7.39
C TYR A 31 -2.37 -6.23 7.64
N ARG A 32 -3.49 -6.57 8.31
CA ARG A 32 -3.90 -7.96 8.54
C ARG A 32 -4.15 -8.75 7.26
N LEU A 33 -4.67 -8.09 6.22
CA LEU A 33 -4.86 -8.72 4.91
C LEU A 33 -3.54 -8.98 4.20
N VAL A 34 -2.58 -8.04 4.27
CA VAL A 34 -1.23 -8.25 3.73
C VAL A 34 -0.58 -9.46 4.40
N ASP A 35 -0.69 -9.59 5.73
CA ASP A 35 -0.25 -10.77 6.45
C ASP A 35 -1.00 -12.03 6.03
N HIS A 36 -2.33 -11.99 6.01
CA HIS A 36 -3.19 -13.11 5.61
C HIS A 36 -2.88 -13.67 4.21
N TYR A 37 -2.44 -12.81 3.28
CA TYR A 37 -2.02 -13.23 1.94
C TYR A 37 -0.55 -13.64 1.84
N GLY A 38 0.22 -13.56 2.92
CA GLY A 38 1.64 -13.88 2.93
C GLY A 38 2.48 -12.88 2.13
N TRP A 39 2.10 -11.59 2.16
CA TRP A 39 2.78 -10.50 1.44
C TRP A 39 3.70 -9.67 2.34
N THR A 40 3.90 -10.13 3.56
CA THR A 40 4.81 -9.51 4.52
C THR A 40 6.27 -9.85 4.20
N GLU A 41 7.16 -8.94 4.54
CA GLU A 41 8.59 -9.18 4.62
C GLU A 41 9.04 -8.84 6.05
N GLN A 42 8.79 -9.77 6.99
CA GLN A 42 9.00 -9.55 8.44
C GLN A 42 8.27 -8.27 8.90
N ILE A 43 9.00 -7.31 9.48
CA ILE A 43 8.48 -6.01 9.94
C ILE A 43 8.64 -4.90 8.88
N TYR A 44 9.19 -5.24 7.71
CA TYR A 44 9.42 -4.27 6.64
C TYR A 44 8.20 -4.13 5.72
N GLY A 45 8.24 -3.06 4.90
CA GLY A 45 7.09 -2.62 4.12
C GLY A 45 6.17 -1.72 4.95
N HIS A 46 5.34 -0.93 4.28
CA HIS A 46 4.55 0.09 4.95
C HIS A 46 3.26 0.36 4.20
N LEU A 47 2.19 0.57 4.94
CA LEU A 47 0.93 1.07 4.44
C LEU A 47 0.61 2.34 5.24
N THR A 48 0.30 3.43 4.55
CA THR A 48 -0.04 4.70 5.20
C THR A 48 -1.34 5.25 4.69
N ALA A 49 -2.04 6.00 5.53
CA ALA A 49 -3.24 6.72 5.15
C ALA A 49 -3.22 8.10 5.78
N ARG A 50 -3.57 9.14 5.00
CA ARG A 50 -3.72 10.49 5.51
C ARG A 50 -4.88 10.54 6.50
N VAL A 51 -4.68 11.25 7.61
CA VAL A 51 -5.72 11.50 8.60
C VAL A 51 -6.68 12.54 8.04
N PRO A 52 -8.01 12.33 8.13
CA PRO A 52 -9.00 13.36 7.79
C PRO A 52 -8.83 14.60 8.67
N GLY A 53 -8.91 15.78 8.06
CA GLY A 53 -8.80 17.05 8.78
C GLY A 53 -7.88 18.03 8.06
N PRO A 54 -7.67 19.22 8.65
CA PRO A 54 -6.84 20.27 8.05
C PRO A 54 -5.33 20.02 8.19
N GLU A 55 -4.94 19.15 9.12
CA GLU A 55 -3.54 18.86 9.42
C GLU A 55 -2.96 17.87 8.41
N ASP A 56 -1.70 18.05 8.05
CA ASP A 56 -0.98 17.16 7.14
C ASP A 56 -0.39 15.97 7.90
N HIS A 57 -1.25 15.20 8.59
CA HIS A 57 -0.86 14.01 9.34
C HIS A 57 -1.20 12.73 8.57
N PHE A 58 -0.46 11.66 8.82
CA PHE A 58 -0.78 10.34 8.30
C PHE A 58 -0.46 9.22 9.30
N LEU A 59 -1.12 8.10 9.11
CA LEU A 59 -1.00 6.90 9.94
C LEU A 59 0.00 5.93 9.32
N ILE A 60 0.81 5.29 10.16
CA ILE A 60 1.78 4.27 9.78
C ILE A 60 1.83 3.18 10.86
N ASN A 61 2.32 1.98 10.52
CA ASN A 61 2.51 0.92 11.50
C ASN A 61 3.60 1.24 12.54
N PRO A 62 3.46 0.73 13.78
CA PRO A 62 4.53 0.75 14.76
C PRO A 62 5.76 -0.02 14.26
N TRP A 63 6.94 0.58 14.36
CA TRP A 63 8.19 -0.12 14.06
C TRP A 63 8.49 -1.20 15.11
N GLY A 64 8.77 -2.40 14.64
CA GLY A 64 9.09 -3.56 15.47
C GLY A 64 7.92 -4.50 15.71
N LEU A 65 6.70 -4.15 15.27
CA LEU A 65 5.56 -5.07 15.28
C LEU A 65 5.40 -5.76 13.92
N ASN A 66 5.02 -7.04 13.96
CA ASN A 66 4.57 -7.75 12.77
C ASN A 66 3.19 -7.24 12.34
N TYR A 67 2.80 -7.53 11.11
CA TYR A 67 1.55 -7.03 10.56
C TYR A 67 0.31 -7.61 11.24
N GLU A 68 0.38 -8.84 11.77
CA GLU A 68 -0.70 -9.43 12.58
C GLU A 68 -0.85 -8.78 13.97
N GLU A 69 0.09 -7.95 14.40
CA GLU A 69 0.01 -7.22 15.67
C GLU A 69 -0.57 -5.80 15.50
N VAL A 70 -0.75 -5.34 14.25
CA VAL A 70 -1.27 -3.99 13.99
C VAL A 70 -2.75 -3.91 14.29
N THR A 71 -3.14 -2.88 15.06
CA THR A 71 -4.53 -2.55 15.44
C THR A 71 -4.82 -1.09 15.16
N ALA A 72 -6.09 -0.71 15.13
CA ALA A 72 -6.50 0.68 14.92
C ALA A 72 -5.90 1.62 15.98
N SER A 73 -5.78 1.17 17.25
CA SER A 73 -5.26 1.96 18.34
C SER A 73 -3.74 2.08 18.37
N ASN A 74 -2.99 1.10 17.85
CA ASN A 74 -1.53 1.17 17.88
C ASN A 74 -0.90 1.80 16.64
N LEU A 75 -1.67 2.09 15.58
CA LEU A 75 -1.19 2.89 14.46
C LEU A 75 -0.65 4.22 14.95
N VAL A 76 0.52 4.59 14.46
CA VAL A 76 1.22 5.84 14.84
C VAL A 76 0.77 6.95 13.91
N LYS A 77 0.35 8.09 14.50
CA LYS A 77 0.08 9.32 13.74
C LYS A 77 1.35 10.16 13.71
N ILE A 78 1.81 10.50 12.51
CA ILE A 78 3.01 11.33 12.28
C ILE A 78 2.68 12.52 11.39
N ASP A 79 3.50 13.57 11.52
CA ASP A 79 3.49 14.71 10.61
C ASP A 79 4.34 14.45 9.35
N VAL A 80 4.39 15.43 8.44
CA VAL A 80 5.16 15.35 7.19
C VAL A 80 6.68 15.36 7.40
N ASP A 81 7.14 15.69 8.60
CA ASP A 81 8.55 15.68 8.99
C ASP A 81 8.94 14.36 9.69
N GLY A 82 7.97 13.48 9.94
CA GLY A 82 8.17 12.16 10.56
C GLY A 82 8.09 12.16 12.08
N ASN A 83 7.68 13.29 12.70
CA ASN A 83 7.54 13.36 14.14
C ASN A 83 6.20 12.73 14.56
N ALA A 84 6.23 11.94 15.62
CA ALA A 84 4.99 11.42 16.21
C ALA A 84 4.18 12.56 16.81
N VAL A 85 2.89 12.62 16.44
CA VAL A 85 1.95 13.64 16.95
C VAL A 85 1.45 13.26 18.34
N ASP A 86 1.23 11.97 18.58
CA ASP A 86 0.72 11.49 19.86
C ASP A 86 1.87 11.20 20.85
N ALA A 87 1.74 11.66 22.09
CA ALA A 87 2.71 11.38 23.15
C ALA A 87 2.77 9.86 23.45
N GLY A 88 3.98 9.32 23.62
CA GLY A 88 4.19 7.91 23.92
C GLY A 88 3.95 6.98 22.74
N ALA A 89 3.88 7.51 21.52
CA ALA A 89 3.76 6.70 20.32
C ALA A 89 4.98 5.76 20.11
N HIS A 90 4.73 4.64 19.44
CA HIS A 90 5.80 3.75 19.00
C HIS A 90 6.74 4.45 18.01
N PRO A 91 8.00 4.00 17.91
CA PRO A 91 8.88 4.46 16.84
C PRO A 91 8.32 4.08 15.46
N VAL A 92 8.76 4.80 14.42
CA VAL A 92 8.42 4.51 13.02
C VAL A 92 9.67 4.19 12.21
N ASN A 93 9.52 3.47 11.11
CA ASN A 93 10.62 3.18 10.21
C ASN A 93 10.92 4.41 9.32
N PHE A 94 12.16 4.92 9.39
CA PHE A 94 12.56 6.10 8.64
C PHE A 94 12.56 5.89 7.11
N ALA A 95 12.98 4.72 6.62
CA ALA A 95 12.96 4.41 5.19
C ALA A 95 11.53 4.46 4.62
N GLY A 96 10.58 3.86 5.34
CA GLY A 96 9.15 3.95 4.99
C GLY A 96 8.62 5.38 5.01
N PHE A 97 9.08 6.19 5.96
CA PHE A 97 8.74 7.59 6.02
C PHE A 97 9.20 8.34 4.76
N VAL A 98 10.43 8.14 4.25
CA VAL A 98 10.95 8.84 3.07
C VAL A 98 10.07 8.62 1.85
N ILE A 99 9.75 7.35 1.53
CA ILE A 99 8.95 7.00 0.34
C ILE A 99 7.51 7.53 0.47
N HIS A 100 6.87 7.27 1.61
CA HIS A 100 5.45 7.60 1.79
C HIS A 100 5.20 9.10 1.97
N SER A 101 6.06 9.79 2.74
CA SER A 101 5.95 11.23 2.91
C SER A 101 6.13 11.99 1.59
N ALA A 102 6.99 11.51 0.67
CA ALA A 102 7.13 12.10 -0.66
C ALA A 102 5.77 12.26 -1.34
N ILE A 103 4.96 11.20 -1.31
CA ILE A 103 3.64 11.17 -1.95
C ILE A 103 2.61 11.97 -1.15
N HIS A 104 2.59 11.84 0.19
CA HIS A 104 1.67 12.61 1.05
C HIS A 104 1.92 14.12 0.98
N MET A 105 3.17 14.57 0.81
CA MET A 105 3.53 15.98 0.66
C MET A 105 3.00 16.61 -0.64
N THR A 106 2.64 15.83 -1.66
CA THR A 106 2.00 16.36 -2.88
C THR A 106 0.62 16.95 -2.60
N ARG A 107 0.03 16.68 -1.44
CA ARG A 107 -1.33 17.09 -1.03
C ARG A 107 -2.42 16.73 -2.04
N SER A 108 -2.17 15.74 -2.89
CA SER A 108 -3.15 15.25 -3.85
C SER A 108 -4.28 14.52 -3.14
N HIS A 109 -5.52 14.93 -3.38
CA HIS A 109 -6.72 14.22 -2.90
C HIS A 109 -6.89 12.84 -3.53
N GLU A 110 -6.15 12.55 -4.59
CA GLU A 110 -6.12 11.26 -5.27
C GLU A 110 -5.15 10.25 -4.62
N ASN A 111 -4.21 10.73 -3.77
CA ASN A 111 -3.13 9.95 -3.20
C ASN A 111 -3.13 10.04 -1.66
N LEU A 112 -4.31 9.82 -1.05
CA LEU A 112 -4.48 9.88 0.41
C LEU A 112 -3.96 8.62 1.12
N VAL A 113 -3.82 7.52 0.38
CA VAL A 113 -3.33 6.23 0.87
C VAL A 113 -2.17 5.77 0.00
N VAL A 114 -1.12 5.26 0.63
CA VAL A 114 0.06 4.71 -0.03
C VAL A 114 0.33 3.33 0.55
N MET A 115 0.50 2.32 -0.30
CA MET A 115 0.84 0.96 0.11
C MET A 115 2.07 0.49 -0.66
N HIS A 116 3.07 0.00 0.07
CA HIS A 116 4.32 -0.50 -0.44
C HIS A 116 4.64 -1.86 0.16
N THR A 117 5.01 -2.82 -0.69
CA THR A 117 5.31 -4.20 -0.29
C THR A 117 6.56 -4.74 -0.98
N HIS A 118 7.25 -5.65 -0.28
CA HIS A 118 8.41 -6.41 -0.79
C HIS A 118 8.04 -7.86 -1.08
N THR A 119 6.90 -8.09 -1.71
CA THR A 119 6.49 -9.47 -2.04
C THR A 119 7.48 -10.14 -2.97
N ARG A 120 7.61 -11.46 -2.85
CA ARG A 120 8.49 -12.25 -3.73
C ARG A 120 8.18 -12.01 -5.22
N ALA A 121 6.90 -12.00 -5.59
CA ALA A 121 6.50 -11.79 -6.98
C ALA A 121 6.75 -10.34 -7.42
N GLY A 122 6.41 -9.37 -6.58
CA GLY A 122 6.66 -7.95 -6.84
C GLY A 122 8.14 -7.66 -7.03
N MET A 123 9.01 -8.14 -6.12
CA MET A 123 10.47 -7.98 -6.24
C MET A 123 11.03 -8.67 -7.50
N ALA A 124 10.53 -9.86 -7.83
CA ALA A 124 10.98 -10.57 -9.03
C ALA A 124 10.64 -9.81 -10.32
N ILE A 125 9.42 -9.27 -10.43
CA ILE A 125 9.03 -8.42 -11.58
C ILE A 125 9.81 -7.11 -11.58
N ALA A 126 10.05 -6.51 -10.39
CA ALA A 126 10.86 -5.30 -10.26
C ALA A 126 12.32 -5.48 -10.76
N ALA A 127 12.84 -6.70 -10.71
CA ALA A 127 14.17 -7.05 -11.19
C ALA A 127 14.22 -7.39 -12.70
N LEU A 128 13.07 -7.48 -13.38
CA LEU A 128 13.03 -7.74 -14.82
C LEU A 128 13.19 -6.43 -15.61
N LYS A 129 13.99 -6.48 -16.67
CA LYS A 129 14.22 -5.33 -17.58
C LYS A 129 12.88 -4.80 -18.15
N ASP A 130 12.02 -5.70 -18.62
CA ASP A 130 10.77 -5.35 -19.26
C ASP A 130 9.63 -5.13 -18.25
N GLY A 131 9.85 -5.45 -16.95
CA GLY A 131 8.88 -5.26 -15.88
C GLY A 131 7.61 -6.10 -16.06
N LEU A 132 6.46 -5.49 -15.79
CA LEU A 132 5.15 -6.12 -15.90
C LEU A 132 4.67 -6.12 -17.36
N LEU A 133 4.33 -7.31 -17.85
CA LEU A 133 3.85 -7.55 -19.23
C LEU A 133 2.32 -7.78 -19.24
N PRO A 134 1.63 -7.54 -20.36
CA PRO A 134 0.17 -7.76 -20.48
C PRO A 134 -0.16 -9.26 -20.63
N THR A 135 0.07 -10.04 -19.56
CA THR A 135 -0.08 -11.50 -19.52
C THR A 135 -1.45 -11.97 -19.02
N SER A 136 -2.24 -11.08 -18.42
CA SER A 136 -3.49 -11.46 -17.78
C SER A 136 -4.46 -10.27 -17.66
N MET A 137 -5.75 -10.58 -17.37
CA MET A 137 -6.75 -9.55 -17.08
C MET A 137 -6.36 -8.60 -15.94
N PHE A 138 -5.59 -9.06 -14.95
CA PHE A 138 -5.08 -8.20 -13.89
C PHE A 138 -3.98 -7.28 -14.39
N ALA A 139 -3.15 -7.73 -15.31
CA ALA A 139 -2.07 -6.92 -15.88
C ALA A 139 -2.62 -5.81 -16.78
N THR A 140 -3.77 -6.00 -17.44
CA THR A 140 -4.37 -4.96 -18.31
C THR A 140 -4.77 -3.70 -17.54
N VAL A 141 -5.10 -3.79 -16.25
CA VAL A 141 -5.36 -2.63 -15.38
C VAL A 141 -4.20 -1.65 -15.38
N PHE A 142 -2.98 -2.16 -15.54
CA PHE A 142 -1.73 -1.41 -15.46
C PHE A 142 -1.10 -1.13 -16.83
N HIS A 143 -1.71 -1.59 -17.92
CA HIS A 143 -1.18 -1.37 -19.27
C HIS A 143 -1.15 0.12 -19.59
N ASN A 144 0.03 0.65 -19.95
CA ASN A 144 0.28 2.08 -20.15
C ASN A 144 -0.06 3.00 -18.96
N ARG A 145 -0.26 2.43 -17.75
CA ARG A 145 -0.69 3.13 -16.52
C ARG A 145 0.19 2.81 -15.31
N LEU A 146 1.34 2.18 -15.54
CA LEU A 146 2.30 1.76 -14.52
C LEU A 146 3.56 2.60 -14.62
N ALA A 147 3.93 3.24 -13.53
CA ALA A 147 5.20 3.96 -13.41
C ALA A 147 6.34 3.02 -13.01
N TYR A 148 7.56 3.47 -13.25
CA TYR A 148 8.79 2.81 -12.80
C TYR A 148 9.72 3.85 -12.19
N HIS A 149 10.37 3.50 -11.08
CA HIS A 149 11.39 4.30 -10.44
C HIS A 149 12.65 3.45 -10.28
N ASP A 150 13.78 3.97 -10.73
CA ASP A 150 15.06 3.24 -10.66
C ASP A 150 15.56 3.17 -9.22
N TYR A 151 16.27 2.10 -8.88
CA TYR A 151 16.78 1.87 -7.53
C TYR A 151 17.96 2.80 -7.23
N GLU A 152 17.79 3.64 -6.20
CA GLU A 152 18.80 4.61 -5.78
C GLU A 152 19.47 4.23 -4.43
N GLY A 153 19.13 3.06 -3.87
CA GLY A 153 19.62 2.61 -2.58
C GLY A 153 18.49 2.34 -1.58
N ALA A 154 18.81 2.41 -0.28
CA ALA A 154 17.88 2.04 0.78
C ALA A 154 16.85 3.12 1.15
N SER A 155 16.60 4.11 0.28
CA SER A 155 15.65 5.23 0.47
C SER A 155 15.84 5.94 1.82
N LEU A 156 17.08 6.23 2.17
CA LEU A 156 17.45 6.94 3.41
C LEU A 156 17.68 8.44 3.18
N TYR A 157 17.60 8.92 1.95
CA TYR A 157 17.92 10.29 1.56
C TYR A 157 16.65 11.06 1.18
N LEU A 158 16.44 12.21 1.80
CA LEU A 158 15.24 13.03 1.58
C LEU A 158 15.15 13.64 0.17
N ASP A 159 16.27 13.78 -0.53
CA ASP A 159 16.32 14.29 -1.91
C ASP A 159 15.77 13.30 -2.95
N GLU A 160 15.63 12.01 -2.60
CA GLU A 160 14.93 11.01 -3.42
C GLU A 160 13.43 11.32 -3.57
N ARG A 161 12.84 12.04 -2.61
CA ARG A 161 11.38 12.34 -2.60
C ARG A 161 10.89 12.99 -3.89
N GLU A 162 11.59 13.99 -4.39
CA GLU A 162 11.20 14.69 -5.62
C GLU A 162 11.24 13.76 -6.83
N ARG A 163 12.22 12.86 -6.89
CA ARG A 163 12.36 11.90 -7.98
C ARG A 163 11.31 10.79 -7.93
N ILE A 164 10.93 10.33 -6.75
CA ILE A 164 9.82 9.39 -6.55
C ILE A 164 8.51 10.00 -7.07
N VAL A 165 8.21 11.23 -6.69
CA VAL A 165 7.02 11.96 -7.14
C VAL A 165 7.03 12.17 -8.65
N ALA A 166 8.17 12.59 -9.21
CA ALA A 166 8.32 12.77 -10.65
C ALA A 166 8.14 11.45 -11.41
N SER A 167 8.67 10.35 -10.89
CA SER A 167 8.53 9.01 -11.48
C SER A 167 7.09 8.51 -11.44
N LEU A 168 6.38 8.73 -10.32
CA LEU A 168 4.96 8.35 -10.21
C LEU A 168 4.10 9.11 -11.22
N GLY A 169 4.34 10.41 -11.38
CA GLY A 169 3.58 11.26 -12.30
C GLY A 169 2.06 11.15 -12.07
N PRO A 170 1.26 10.95 -13.13
CA PRO A 170 -0.20 10.81 -13.03
C PRO A 170 -0.66 9.38 -12.65
N HIS A 171 0.28 8.43 -12.56
CA HIS A 171 -0.03 7.02 -12.35
C HIS A 171 -0.46 6.73 -10.91
N LYS A 172 -1.17 5.63 -10.73
CA LYS A 172 -1.66 5.17 -9.41
C LYS A 172 -0.94 3.92 -8.92
N ALA A 173 -0.02 3.40 -9.71
CA ALA A 173 0.83 2.27 -9.38
C ALA A 173 2.23 2.50 -9.94
N MET A 174 3.22 2.03 -9.21
CA MET A 174 4.63 2.13 -9.57
C MET A 174 5.37 0.87 -9.15
N ILE A 175 6.27 0.41 -9.99
CA ILE A 175 7.27 -0.58 -9.63
C ILE A 175 8.56 0.16 -9.29
N LEU A 176 9.00 0.02 -8.05
CA LEU A 176 10.33 0.42 -7.61
C LEU A 176 11.30 -0.67 -8.08
N ARG A 177 12.12 -0.36 -9.11
CA ARG A 177 13.02 -1.35 -9.73
C ARG A 177 13.97 -1.94 -8.70
N ASN A 178 14.16 -3.26 -8.75
CA ASN A 178 14.99 -4.03 -7.81
C ASN A 178 14.58 -3.88 -6.34
N HIS A 179 13.35 -3.42 -6.06
CA HIS A 179 12.90 -3.12 -4.71
C HIS A 179 11.52 -3.75 -4.42
N GLY A 180 10.45 -3.25 -5.04
CA GLY A 180 9.11 -3.75 -4.75
C GLY A 180 7.99 -3.00 -5.46
N LEU A 181 6.78 -3.15 -4.93
CA LEU A 181 5.56 -2.55 -5.47
C LEU A 181 5.12 -1.35 -4.64
N LEU A 182 4.62 -0.33 -5.30
CA LEU A 182 4.00 0.83 -4.66
C LEU A 182 2.68 1.17 -5.38
N VAL A 183 1.63 1.41 -4.61
CA VAL A 183 0.34 1.86 -5.13
C VAL A 183 -0.20 3.01 -4.29
N VAL A 184 -1.01 3.86 -4.92
CA VAL A 184 -1.67 4.99 -4.26
C VAL A 184 -3.17 4.97 -4.54
N GLY A 185 -3.95 5.60 -3.67
CA GLY A 185 -5.40 5.68 -3.81
C GLY A 185 -6.03 6.74 -2.92
N ARG A 186 -7.31 7.02 -3.15
CA ARG A 186 -8.11 7.96 -2.36
C ARG A 186 -8.57 7.36 -1.03
N THR A 187 -8.78 6.04 -1.02
CA THR A 187 -9.26 5.30 0.14
C THR A 187 -8.42 4.04 0.37
N VAL A 188 -8.45 3.51 1.59
CA VAL A 188 -7.79 2.23 1.91
C VAL A 188 -8.33 1.10 1.04
N PRO A 189 -9.67 0.94 0.85
CA PRO A 189 -10.24 -0.07 -0.04
C PRO A 189 -9.73 0.03 -1.49
N GLU A 190 -9.74 1.24 -2.08
CA GLU A 190 -9.25 1.46 -3.45
C GLU A 190 -7.78 1.09 -3.59
N CYS A 191 -6.95 1.57 -2.66
CA CYS A 191 -5.52 1.32 -2.68
C CYS A 191 -5.21 -0.17 -2.49
N PHE A 192 -5.90 -0.86 -1.58
CA PHE A 192 -5.72 -2.29 -1.34
C PHE A 192 -6.15 -3.13 -2.54
N LEU A 193 -7.28 -2.83 -3.19
CA LEU A 193 -7.70 -3.54 -4.41
C LEU A 193 -6.66 -3.38 -5.52
N ARG A 194 -6.08 -2.19 -5.67
CA ARG A 194 -5.01 -1.92 -6.64
C ARG A 194 -3.75 -2.72 -6.33
N LEU A 195 -3.34 -2.77 -5.05
CA LEU A 195 -2.23 -3.60 -4.60
C LEU A 195 -2.49 -5.09 -4.91
N TYR A 196 -3.69 -5.57 -4.59
CA TYR A 196 -4.07 -6.96 -4.85
C TYR A 196 -3.98 -7.31 -6.34
N ARG A 197 -4.50 -6.44 -7.21
CA ARG A 197 -4.45 -6.64 -8.66
C ARG A 197 -3.02 -6.63 -9.20
N LEU A 198 -2.17 -5.70 -8.70
CA LEU A 198 -0.77 -5.60 -9.12
C LEU A 198 0.03 -6.83 -8.69
N GLU A 199 -0.09 -7.24 -7.43
CA GLU A 199 0.56 -8.44 -6.92
C GLU A 199 0.10 -9.69 -7.69
N ARG A 200 -1.21 -9.83 -7.94
CA ARG A 200 -1.75 -10.95 -8.70
C ARG A 200 -1.22 -10.97 -10.15
N ALA A 201 -1.08 -9.80 -10.79
CA ALA A 201 -0.49 -9.70 -12.12
C ALA A 201 0.98 -10.17 -12.11
N CYS A 202 1.76 -9.76 -11.09
CA CYS A 202 3.14 -10.21 -10.92
C CYS A 202 3.24 -11.73 -10.73
N GLN A 203 2.41 -12.31 -9.87
CA GLN A 203 2.37 -13.76 -9.62
C GLN A 203 2.06 -14.53 -10.90
N VAL A 204 1.01 -14.13 -11.62
CA VAL A 204 0.59 -14.81 -12.86
C VAL A 204 1.69 -14.73 -13.93
N GLN A 205 2.34 -13.59 -14.10
CA GLN A 205 3.44 -13.47 -15.06
C GLN A 205 4.59 -14.43 -14.74
N LEU A 206 5.02 -14.51 -13.48
CA LEU A 206 6.11 -15.39 -13.06
C LEU A 206 5.75 -16.87 -13.23
N ASP A 207 4.55 -17.27 -12.79
CA ASP A 207 4.10 -18.65 -12.89
C ASP A 207 3.96 -19.09 -14.36
N ALA A 208 3.41 -18.22 -15.21
CA ALA A 208 3.28 -18.49 -16.64
C ALA A 208 4.64 -18.56 -17.34
N ALA A 209 5.57 -17.63 -17.01
CA ALA A 209 6.92 -17.64 -17.57
C ALA A 209 7.73 -18.88 -17.17
N ALA A 210 7.54 -19.37 -15.96
CA ALA A 210 8.15 -20.62 -15.49
C ALA A 210 7.56 -21.86 -16.18
N ALA A 211 6.29 -21.81 -16.58
CA ALA A 211 5.61 -22.92 -17.26
C ALA A 211 5.89 -22.98 -18.77
N GLY A 212 6.27 -21.87 -19.42
CA GLY A 212 6.54 -21.86 -20.84
C GLY A 212 6.61 -20.46 -21.48
N THR A 213 6.47 -20.42 -22.79
CA THR A 213 6.48 -19.14 -23.55
C THR A 213 5.18 -18.37 -23.26
N LEU A 214 5.33 -17.09 -22.89
CA LEU A 214 4.19 -16.22 -22.58
C LEU A 214 3.35 -15.94 -23.83
N ASN A 215 2.03 -16.04 -23.70
CA ASN A 215 1.06 -15.54 -24.67
C ASN A 215 0.63 -14.13 -24.24
N LEU A 216 1.26 -13.11 -24.84
CA LEU A 216 0.98 -11.72 -24.50
C LEU A 216 -0.28 -11.22 -25.22
N LEU A 217 -1.08 -10.43 -24.51
CA LEU A 217 -2.15 -9.65 -25.12
C LEU A 217 -1.58 -8.57 -26.03
N THR A 218 -2.25 -8.28 -27.14
CA THR A 218 -1.91 -7.12 -27.95
C THR A 218 -2.25 -5.83 -27.21
N SER A 219 -1.56 -4.74 -27.52
CA SER A 219 -1.79 -3.44 -26.88
C SER A 219 -3.26 -3.02 -27.00
N ASP A 220 -3.88 -3.15 -28.17
CA ASP A 220 -5.27 -2.79 -28.42
C ASP A 220 -6.26 -3.56 -27.52
N VAL A 221 -5.98 -4.85 -27.26
CA VAL A 221 -6.80 -5.67 -26.37
C VAL A 221 -6.60 -5.25 -24.93
N ALA A 222 -5.35 -4.98 -24.53
CA ALA A 222 -5.04 -4.56 -23.18
C ALA A 222 -5.62 -3.17 -22.85
N ASP A 223 -5.50 -2.20 -23.77
CA ASP A 223 -6.09 -0.86 -23.63
C ASP A 223 -7.62 -0.91 -23.56
N ARG A 224 -8.26 -1.71 -24.42
CA ARG A 224 -9.72 -1.89 -24.37
C ARG A 224 -10.16 -2.52 -23.05
N SER A 225 -9.48 -3.56 -22.59
CA SER A 225 -9.78 -4.19 -21.30
C SER A 225 -9.68 -3.21 -20.12
N ALA A 226 -8.66 -2.35 -20.12
CA ALA A 226 -8.51 -1.31 -19.11
C ALA A 226 -9.66 -0.29 -19.17
N ALA A 227 -10.05 0.16 -20.36
CA ALA A 227 -11.17 1.09 -20.55
C ALA A 227 -12.54 0.49 -20.15
N ASP A 228 -12.75 -0.80 -20.44
CA ASP A 228 -13.95 -1.51 -20.03
C ASP A 228 -14.06 -1.60 -18.49
N LEU A 229 -12.95 -1.84 -17.80
CA LEU A 229 -12.91 -1.86 -16.33
C LEU A 229 -13.19 -0.47 -15.73
N ASP A 230 -12.63 0.60 -16.30
CA ASP A 230 -12.93 1.97 -15.87
C ASP A 230 -14.43 2.28 -16.05
N SER A 231 -14.98 1.91 -17.22
CA SER A 231 -16.40 2.10 -17.52
C SER A 231 -17.31 1.32 -16.57
N TYR A 232 -16.94 0.06 -16.28
CA TYR A 232 -17.66 -0.75 -15.30
C TYR A 232 -17.62 -0.13 -13.92
N GLN A 233 -16.45 0.34 -13.47
CA GLN A 233 -16.31 1.00 -12.17
C GLN A 233 -17.13 2.30 -12.09
N ALA A 234 -17.16 3.09 -13.16
CA ALA A 234 -17.94 4.31 -13.20
C ALA A 234 -19.47 4.10 -13.08
N MET A 235 -19.95 2.91 -13.43
CA MET A 235 -21.36 2.52 -13.26
C MET A 235 -21.69 2.02 -11.85
N GLN A 236 -20.68 1.75 -11.00
CA GLN A 236 -20.93 1.28 -9.64
C GLN A 236 -21.39 2.43 -8.72
N PRO A 237 -22.31 2.17 -7.77
CA PRO A 237 -22.77 3.16 -6.82
C PRO A 237 -21.76 3.48 -5.70
N THR A 238 -20.70 2.67 -5.59
CA THR A 238 -19.67 2.76 -4.56
C THR A 238 -18.32 3.13 -5.16
N LEU A 239 -17.42 3.64 -4.33
CA LEU A 239 -16.02 3.84 -4.73
C LEU A 239 -15.35 2.50 -5.02
N GLU A 240 -14.30 2.55 -5.85
CA GLU A 240 -13.51 1.37 -6.21
C GLU A 240 -12.98 0.67 -4.95
N GLY A 241 -13.13 -0.65 -4.91
CA GLY A 241 -12.63 -1.50 -3.82
C GLY A 241 -13.52 -1.59 -2.59
N GLU A 242 -14.55 -0.76 -2.42
CA GLU A 242 -15.37 -0.75 -1.19
C GLU A 242 -16.12 -2.06 -0.99
N ILE A 243 -16.67 -2.66 -2.04
CA ILE A 243 -17.42 -3.93 -1.96
C ILE A 243 -16.47 -5.08 -1.62
N GLU A 244 -15.36 -5.16 -2.32
CA GLU A 244 -14.34 -6.20 -2.14
C GLU A 244 -13.71 -6.11 -0.75
N PHE A 245 -13.33 -4.90 -0.34
CA PHE A 245 -12.69 -4.69 0.96
C PHE A 245 -13.63 -4.98 2.12
N ALA A 246 -14.90 -4.60 2.02
CA ALA A 246 -15.92 -4.96 3.01
C ALA A 246 -16.09 -6.48 3.12
N ALA A 247 -16.02 -7.22 2.01
CA ALA A 247 -16.06 -8.68 2.03
C ALA A 247 -14.81 -9.28 2.72
N LEU A 248 -13.63 -8.68 2.48
CA LEU A 248 -12.38 -9.09 3.13
C LEU A 248 -12.39 -8.77 4.62
N MET A 249 -12.90 -7.61 5.05
CA MET A 249 -13.06 -7.30 6.47
C MET A 249 -13.96 -8.32 7.18
N ARG A 250 -15.10 -8.70 6.58
CA ARG A 250 -15.96 -9.77 7.14
C ARG A 250 -15.25 -11.12 7.21
N LYS A 251 -14.28 -11.38 6.33
CA LYS A 251 -13.43 -12.57 6.41
C LYS A 251 -12.48 -12.48 7.60
N LEU A 252 -11.80 -11.33 7.78
CA LEU A 252 -10.93 -11.09 8.93
C LEU A 252 -11.70 -11.19 10.25
N ASP A 253 -12.88 -10.58 10.35
CA ASP A 253 -13.73 -10.61 11.55
C ASP A 253 -14.04 -12.05 12.02
N ARG A 254 -14.08 -13.01 11.11
CA ARG A 254 -14.27 -14.43 11.46
C ARG A 254 -12.98 -15.14 11.88
N ILE A 255 -11.83 -14.56 11.57
CA ILE A 255 -10.51 -15.11 11.95
C ILE A 255 -10.06 -14.48 13.27
N ASP A 256 -9.95 -13.16 13.28
CA ASP A 256 -9.57 -12.34 14.43
C ASP A 256 -9.97 -10.88 14.18
N ASP A 257 -10.87 -10.34 14.99
CA ASP A 257 -11.36 -8.98 14.90
C ASP A 257 -10.54 -7.96 15.71
N SER A 258 -9.45 -8.40 16.34
CA SER A 258 -8.61 -7.58 17.22
C SER A 258 -8.02 -6.34 16.54
N TYR A 259 -7.89 -6.33 15.22
CA TYR A 259 -7.43 -5.17 14.46
C TYR A 259 -8.35 -3.93 14.63
N ARG A 260 -9.59 -4.10 15.05
CA ARG A 260 -10.57 -3.02 15.26
C ARG A 260 -10.36 -2.23 16.55
N ARG A 261 -9.53 -2.74 17.46
CA ARG A 261 -9.28 -2.15 18.79
C ARG A 261 -8.30 -1.00 18.77
#